data_0bd674d146b074d4f0079b812fafd675
#
_entry.id   0bd674d146b074d4f0079b812fafd675
#
_cell.length_a   1.000
_cell.length_b   1.000
_cell.length_c   1.000
_cell.angle_alpha   90.00
_cell.angle_beta   90.00
_cell.angle_gamma   90.00
#
_symmetry.space_group_name_H-M   'P 1'
#
loop_
_entity.id
_entity.type
_entity.pdbx_description
1 polymer ?
#
loop_
_entity_poly.entity_id
_entity_poly.type
_entity_poly.pdbx_seq_one_letter_code
_entity_poly.pdbx_strand_id
1 'polypeptide(L)'
;MPKDILTAQELLNACILKYSLVKMDCTNCYNFPTGLEFYGFTVKIDDKDNFFIVNDIKYNTGNYNISCLGWDKYTTLEDAYKHLDYLLAKLSRFERNYKRHLETQRLKKIKNDF
;
A
#
# COMPACT_ATOMS: atom_id res chain seq x y z
N MET A 1 10.78 31.66 -3.24
CA MET A 1 11.46 30.45 -3.70
C MET A 1 10.66 29.23 -3.42
N PRO A 2 10.23 28.55 -4.42
CA PRO A 2 9.50 27.30 -4.19
C PRO A 2 10.47 26.23 -3.72
N LYS A 3 10.65 26.16 -2.42
CA LYS A 3 11.52 25.16 -1.80
C LYS A 3 10.95 23.75 -1.89
N ASP A 4 9.70 23.65 -2.30
CA ASP A 4 8.94 22.44 -2.10
C ASP A 4 8.74 21.65 -3.41
N ILE A 5 9.36 22.12 -4.50
CA ILE A 5 9.31 21.38 -5.75
C ILE A 5 10.35 20.27 -5.69
N LEU A 6 9.86 19.08 -5.42
CA LEU A 6 10.68 17.88 -5.39
C LEU A 6 10.53 17.12 -6.70
N THR A 7 11.59 16.43 -7.10
CA THR A 7 11.48 15.50 -8.22
C THR A 7 10.65 14.28 -7.80
N ALA A 8 10.13 13.56 -8.78
CA ALA A 8 9.39 12.34 -8.51
C ALA A 8 10.26 11.34 -7.72
N GLN A 9 11.55 11.25 -8.05
CA GLN A 9 12.47 10.35 -7.36
C GLN A 9 12.69 10.78 -5.90
N GLU A 10 12.77 12.07 -5.63
CA GLU A 10 12.90 12.58 -4.26
C GLU A 10 11.65 12.29 -3.44
N LEU A 11 10.46 12.47 -4.03
CA LEU A 11 9.20 12.12 -3.39
C LEU A 11 9.13 10.63 -3.07
N LEU A 12 9.49 9.80 -4.04
CA LEU A 12 9.49 8.36 -3.84
C LEU A 12 10.47 7.95 -2.74
N ASN A 13 11.70 8.47 -2.76
CA ASN A 13 12.71 8.14 -1.76
C ASN A 13 12.24 8.49 -0.35
N ALA A 14 11.63 9.65 -0.18
CA ALA A 14 11.09 10.06 1.11
C ALA A 14 9.98 9.14 1.59
N CYS A 15 9.10 8.72 0.69
CA CYS A 15 8.02 7.78 1.03
C CYS A 15 8.56 6.39 1.36
N ILE A 16 9.56 5.92 0.63
CA ILE A 16 10.21 4.63 0.92
C ILE A 16 10.76 4.64 2.35
N LEU A 17 11.45 5.71 2.73
CA LEU A 17 12.04 5.82 4.07
C LEU A 17 10.98 5.89 5.16
N LYS A 18 9.94 6.70 4.95
CA LYS A 18 8.92 6.91 5.99
C LYS A 18 8.05 5.67 6.21
N TYR A 19 7.67 4.98 5.15
CA TYR A 19 6.73 3.86 5.23
C TYR A 19 7.37 2.49 5.03
N SER A 20 8.69 2.45 4.88
CA SER A 20 9.44 1.19 4.65
C SER A 20 8.91 0.45 3.42
N LEU A 21 8.64 1.18 2.34
CA LEU A 21 8.06 0.60 1.14
C LEU A 21 8.98 -0.45 0.52
N VAL A 22 8.37 -1.49 -0.02
CA VAL A 22 9.06 -2.65 -0.60
C VAL A 22 8.98 -2.58 -2.12
N LYS A 23 10.12 -2.72 -2.78
CA LYS A 23 10.19 -2.72 -4.24
C LYS A 23 9.52 -3.97 -4.80
N MET A 24 8.69 -3.76 -5.81
CA MET A 24 8.04 -4.85 -6.53
C MET A 24 8.84 -5.21 -7.78
N ASP A 25 8.37 -6.21 -8.52
CA ASP A 25 9.08 -6.71 -9.71
C ASP A 25 9.18 -5.70 -10.85
N CYS A 26 8.37 -4.65 -10.82
CA CYS A 26 8.44 -3.57 -11.80
C CYS A 26 9.44 -2.51 -11.38
N THR A 27 10.03 -1.82 -12.35
CA THR A 27 10.90 -0.68 -12.09
C THR A 27 10.09 0.47 -11.49
N ASN A 28 10.56 1.02 -10.36
CA ASN A 28 9.95 2.16 -9.68
C ASN A 28 8.51 1.93 -9.19
N CYS A 29 8.18 0.68 -8.87
CA CYS A 29 6.89 0.32 -8.30
C CYS A 29 7.10 -0.25 -6.89
N TYR A 30 6.35 0.26 -5.91
CA TYR A 30 6.53 -0.10 -4.50
C TYR A 30 5.20 -0.31 -3.80
N ASN A 31 5.19 -1.15 -2.78
CA ASN A 31 4.04 -1.40 -1.91
C ASN A 31 4.42 -1.27 -0.44
N PHE A 32 3.41 -1.08 0.42
CA PHE A 32 3.60 -1.22 1.86
C PHE A 32 4.04 -2.63 2.19
N PRO A 33 4.91 -2.82 3.20
CA PRO A 33 5.21 -4.16 3.70
C PRO A 33 3.96 -4.76 4.37
N THR A 34 3.57 -5.95 3.93
CA THR A 34 2.39 -6.64 4.47
C THR A 34 2.46 -8.11 4.12
N GLY A 35 1.80 -8.93 4.93
CA GLY A 35 1.62 -10.34 4.61
C GLY A 35 0.49 -10.62 3.63
N LEU A 36 -0.31 -9.60 3.29
CA LEU A 36 -1.38 -9.73 2.31
C LEU A 36 -0.84 -9.54 0.90
N GLU A 37 -1.46 -10.20 -0.06
CA GLU A 37 -1.07 -10.07 -1.46
C GLU A 37 -1.71 -8.85 -2.09
N PHE A 38 -0.89 -8.04 -2.77
CA PHE A 38 -1.37 -6.88 -3.53
C PHE A 38 -1.52 -7.23 -4.99
N TYR A 39 -2.66 -6.88 -5.58
CA TYR A 39 -2.84 -6.85 -7.03
C TYR A 39 -2.69 -5.41 -7.48
N GLY A 40 -1.47 -5.04 -7.86
CA GLY A 40 -1.11 -3.70 -8.26
C GLY A 40 -0.03 -3.11 -7.36
N PHE A 41 0.13 -1.81 -7.43
CA PHE A 41 1.19 -1.09 -6.72
C PHE A 41 0.61 0.09 -5.96
N THR A 42 1.16 0.38 -4.79
CA THR A 42 0.74 1.52 -3.98
C THR A 42 1.28 2.83 -4.55
N VAL A 43 2.55 2.84 -4.92
CA VAL A 43 3.21 4.01 -5.51
C VAL A 43 4.01 3.61 -6.73
N LYS A 44 4.17 4.54 -7.65
CA LYS A 44 5.02 4.33 -8.84
C LYS A 44 5.49 5.64 -9.42
N ILE A 45 6.58 5.57 -10.19
CA ILE A 45 7.01 6.66 -11.08
C ILE A 45 6.82 6.15 -12.49
N ASP A 46 6.15 6.96 -13.33
CA ASP A 46 5.94 6.61 -14.74
C ASP A 46 7.17 6.97 -15.59
N ASP A 47 7.10 6.69 -16.88
CA ASP A 47 8.18 6.96 -17.83
C ASP A 47 8.40 8.46 -18.10
N LYS A 48 7.50 9.31 -17.63
CA LYS A 48 7.60 10.77 -17.73
C LYS A 48 8.03 11.42 -16.43
N ASP A 49 8.56 10.64 -15.50
CA ASP A 49 9.01 11.09 -14.18
C ASP A 49 7.90 11.73 -13.33
N ASN A 50 6.68 11.20 -13.41
CA ASN A 50 5.58 11.60 -12.55
C ASN A 50 5.42 10.61 -11.42
N PHE A 51 5.24 11.12 -10.19
CA PHE A 51 5.01 10.30 -9.01
C PHE A 51 3.52 10.11 -8.80
N PHE A 52 3.08 8.86 -8.79
CA PHE A 52 1.68 8.48 -8.61
C PHE A 52 1.49 7.66 -7.33
N ILE A 53 0.37 7.91 -6.66
CA ILE A 53 -0.08 7.06 -5.56
C ILE A 53 -1.46 6.53 -5.96
N VAL A 54 -1.72 5.26 -5.64
CA VAL A 54 -3.04 4.66 -5.90
C VAL A 54 -4.12 5.44 -5.14
N ASN A 55 -5.28 5.66 -5.78
CA ASN A 55 -6.38 6.41 -5.16
C ASN A 55 -6.93 5.71 -3.93
N ASP A 56 -7.13 4.40 -4.05
CA ASP A 56 -7.72 3.63 -2.97
C ASP A 56 -7.32 2.17 -3.07
N ILE A 57 -7.53 1.45 -1.99
CA ILE A 57 -7.29 0.01 -1.93
C ILE A 57 -8.56 -0.68 -1.44
N LYS A 58 -8.79 -1.89 -1.94
CA LYS A 58 -9.95 -2.69 -1.60
C LYS A 58 -9.52 -4.07 -1.12
N TYR A 59 -10.07 -4.50 0.00
CA TYR A 59 -9.84 -5.84 0.53
C TYR A 59 -10.83 -6.82 -0.08
N ASN A 60 -10.30 -7.88 -0.70
CA ASN A 60 -11.11 -8.93 -1.31
C ASN A 60 -11.22 -10.11 -0.34
N THR A 61 -12.36 -10.25 0.31
CA THR A 61 -12.57 -11.27 1.34
C THR A 61 -12.54 -12.70 0.81
N GLY A 62 -12.87 -12.88 -0.46
CA GLY A 62 -12.86 -14.22 -1.07
C GLY A 62 -11.46 -14.78 -1.21
N ASN A 63 -10.48 -13.95 -1.55
CA ASN A 63 -9.10 -14.34 -1.81
C ASN A 63 -8.10 -13.78 -0.81
N TYR A 64 -8.56 -12.92 0.12
CA TYR A 64 -7.73 -12.26 1.14
C TYR A 64 -6.58 -11.48 0.53
N ASN A 65 -6.84 -10.78 -0.56
CA ASN A 65 -5.86 -9.93 -1.23
C ASN A 65 -6.37 -8.51 -1.36
N ILE A 66 -5.51 -7.64 -1.85
CA ILE A 66 -5.79 -6.21 -1.95
C ILE A 66 -5.72 -5.79 -3.41
N SER A 67 -6.79 -5.14 -3.88
CA SER A 67 -6.82 -4.53 -5.21
C SER A 67 -6.53 -3.04 -5.10
N CYS A 68 -5.76 -2.52 -6.04
CA CYS A 68 -5.44 -1.10 -6.13
C CYS A 68 -6.36 -0.44 -7.16
N LEU A 69 -6.93 0.72 -6.79
CA LEU A 69 -7.97 1.39 -7.57
C LEU A 69 -7.54 2.80 -7.95
N GLY A 70 -7.32 3.03 -9.24
CA GLY A 70 -7.02 4.35 -9.78
C GLY A 70 -5.66 4.89 -9.39
N TRP A 71 -5.30 6.03 -9.97
CA TRP A 71 -4.01 6.69 -9.75
C TRP A 71 -4.18 8.20 -9.73
N ASP A 72 -3.52 8.87 -8.80
CA ASP A 72 -3.41 10.32 -8.78
C ASP A 72 -1.94 10.72 -8.71
N LYS A 73 -1.63 11.83 -9.40
CA LYS A 73 -0.30 12.40 -9.41
C LYS A 73 -0.09 13.26 -8.17
N TYR A 74 1.06 13.15 -7.54
CA TYR A 74 1.44 13.92 -6.37
C TYR A 74 2.72 14.69 -6.62
N THR A 75 2.79 15.92 -6.11
CA THR A 75 3.92 16.81 -6.31
C THR A 75 4.52 17.33 -5.01
N THR A 76 3.85 17.14 -3.88
CA THR A 76 4.34 17.58 -2.57
C THR A 76 4.37 16.43 -1.57
N LEU A 77 5.31 16.50 -0.63
CA LEU A 77 5.39 15.49 0.43
C LEU A 77 4.19 15.55 1.36
N GLU A 78 3.69 16.75 1.66
CA GLU A 78 2.54 16.90 2.53
C GLU A 78 1.32 16.12 2.02
N ASP A 79 0.98 16.32 0.75
CA ASP A 79 -0.15 15.63 0.13
C ASP A 79 0.09 14.14 0.01
N ALA A 80 1.31 13.75 -0.37
CA ALA A 80 1.68 12.34 -0.49
C ALA A 80 1.58 11.62 0.85
N TYR A 81 2.13 12.19 1.91
CA TYR A 81 2.08 11.59 3.25
C TYR A 81 0.65 11.48 3.75
N LYS A 82 -0.15 12.53 3.56
CA LYS A 82 -1.55 12.52 3.98
C LYS A 82 -2.32 11.37 3.33
N HIS A 83 -2.12 11.16 2.04
CA HIS A 83 -2.79 10.09 1.33
C HIS A 83 -2.26 8.71 1.71
N LEU A 84 -0.94 8.58 1.85
CA LEU A 84 -0.33 7.32 2.27
C LEU A 84 -0.75 6.93 3.69
N ASP A 85 -0.90 7.91 4.60
CA ASP A 85 -1.41 7.64 5.94
C ASP A 85 -2.84 7.10 5.89
N TYR A 86 -3.67 7.64 5.01
CA TYR A 86 -5.03 7.13 4.78
C TYR A 86 -5.01 5.68 4.30
N LEU A 87 -4.18 5.39 3.30
CA LEU A 87 -4.06 4.03 2.77
C LEU A 87 -3.51 3.05 3.81
N LEU A 88 -2.52 3.49 4.57
CA LEU A 88 -1.90 2.65 5.61
C LEU A 88 -2.91 2.30 6.71
N ALA A 89 -3.75 3.24 7.11
CA ALA A 89 -4.80 2.99 8.09
C ALA A 89 -5.81 1.96 7.58
N LYS A 90 -6.15 2.04 6.29
CA LYS A 90 -7.01 1.05 5.64
C LYS A 90 -6.36 -0.33 5.61
N LEU A 91 -5.10 -0.39 5.19
CA LEU A 91 -4.34 -1.64 5.14
C LEU A 91 -4.27 -2.30 6.51
N SER A 92 -4.03 -1.51 7.55
CA SER A 92 -3.97 -2.02 8.93
C SER A 92 -5.28 -2.68 9.35
N ARG A 93 -6.43 -2.12 8.93
CA ARG A 93 -7.74 -2.76 9.18
C ARG A 93 -7.89 -4.07 8.42
N PHE A 94 -7.43 -4.12 7.17
CA PHE A 94 -7.47 -5.34 6.37
C PHE A 94 -6.61 -6.44 7.01
N GLU A 95 -5.42 -6.07 7.50
CA GLU A 95 -4.53 -7.01 8.18
C GLU A 95 -5.16 -7.57 9.45
N ARG A 96 -5.84 -6.73 10.25
CA ARG A 96 -6.55 -7.19 11.44
C ARG A 96 -7.69 -8.14 11.10
N ASN A 97 -8.44 -7.85 10.04
CA ASN A 97 -9.53 -8.71 9.60
C ASN A 97 -9.01 -10.07 9.14
N TYR A 98 -7.91 -10.08 8.40
CA TYR A 98 -7.28 -11.32 7.95
C TYR A 98 -6.76 -12.13 9.14
N LYS A 99 -6.13 -11.49 10.11
CA LYS A 99 -5.64 -12.16 11.31
C LYS A 99 -6.78 -12.82 12.08
N ARG A 100 -7.91 -12.12 12.24
CA ARG A 100 -9.10 -12.69 12.88
C ARG A 100 -9.61 -13.91 12.12
N HIS A 101 -9.63 -13.83 10.80
CA HIS A 101 -10.06 -14.96 9.97
C HIS A 101 -9.17 -16.17 10.20
N LEU A 102 -7.85 -16.00 10.24
CA LEU A 102 -6.91 -17.08 10.50
C LEU A 102 -7.13 -17.68 11.88
N GLU A 103 -7.33 -16.85 12.90
CA GLU A 103 -7.61 -17.32 14.26
C GLU A 103 -8.90 -18.11 14.34
N THR A 104 -9.95 -17.64 13.65
CA THR A 104 -11.23 -18.34 13.61
C THR A 104 -11.11 -19.71 12.95
N GLN A 105 -10.40 -19.79 11.84
CA GLN A 105 -10.15 -21.08 11.17
C GLN A 105 -9.36 -22.04 12.05
N ARG A 106 -8.36 -21.54 12.76
CA ARG A 106 -7.56 -22.33 13.69
C ARG A 106 -8.42 -22.90 14.81
N LEU A 107 -9.30 -22.10 15.38
CA LEU A 107 -10.21 -22.54 16.43
C LEU A 107 -11.20 -23.58 15.94
N LYS A 108 -11.75 -23.41 14.73
CA LYS A 108 -12.65 -24.39 14.12
C LYS A 108 -11.97 -25.73 13.90
N LYS A 109 -10.71 -25.70 13.43
CA LYS A 109 -9.94 -26.91 13.23
C LYS A 109 -9.70 -27.64 14.55
N ILE A 110 -9.34 -26.93 15.60
CA ILE A 110 -9.15 -27.50 16.93
C ILE A 110 -10.44 -28.14 17.43
N LYS A 111 -11.59 -27.49 17.27
CA LYS A 111 -12.89 -28.03 17.67
C LYS A 111 -13.25 -29.29 16.91
N ASN A 112 -12.91 -29.36 15.63
CA ASN A 112 -13.23 -30.52 14.79
C ASN A 112 -12.34 -31.71 15.07
N ASP A 113 -11.16 -31.49 15.65
CA ASP A 113 -10.21 -32.55 16.02
C ASP A 113 -10.54 -33.20 17.36
N PHE A 114 -11.51 -32.66 18.07
CA PHE A 114 -12.01 -33.19 19.32
C PHE A 114 -13.48 -33.62 19.18
#